data_c11a490b74788b0eb3a8583a499a08c7
#
_entry.id   c11a490b74788b0eb3a8583a499a08c7
#
_cell.length_a   1.000
_cell.length_b   1.000
_cell.length_c   1.000
_cell.angle_alpha   90.00
_cell.angle_beta   90.00
_cell.angle_gamma   90.00
#
_symmetry.space_group_name_H-M   'P 1'
#
loop_
_entity.id
_entity.type
_entity.pdbx_description
1 polymer ?
#
loop_
_entity_poly.entity_id
_entity_poly.type
_entity_poly.pdbx_seq_one_letter_code
_entity_poly.pdbx_strand_id
1 'polypeptide(L)'
;MNGVAPTAEAFIAALWANQSDEELKKIARYFKASPGDYGEGDRFIGVRMGTVFELARAHIEMPIGEIEKLLESDIHEARAGAVSIMARKAAARATGEEERRELYELYL
;
A
#
# COMPACT_ATOMS: atom_id res chain seq x y z
N MET A 1 -17.34 17.07 -1.48
CA MET A 1 -17.16 16.89 -2.08
C MET A 1 -16.60 16.04 -2.53
N ASN A 2 -16.57 15.62 -2.72
CA ASN A 2 -16.24 14.71 -2.93
C ASN A 2 -16.03 14.29 -4.21
N GLY A 3 -15.94 13.99 -5.01
CA GLY A 3 -15.64 13.58 -6.31
C GLY A 3 -14.19 13.44 -6.67
N VAL A 4 -13.35 13.52 -5.72
CA VAL A 4 -11.92 13.41 -5.95
C VAL A 4 -11.48 11.98 -5.69
N ALA A 5 -10.90 11.34 -6.69
CA ALA A 5 -10.42 9.98 -6.51
C ALA A 5 -9.22 9.96 -5.56
N PRO A 6 -9.03 8.87 -4.83
CA PRO A 6 -7.86 8.75 -3.96
C PRO A 6 -6.56 8.82 -4.75
N THR A 7 -5.55 9.43 -4.15
CA THR A 7 -4.26 9.57 -4.80
C THR A 7 -3.18 8.89 -3.97
N ALA A 8 -2.05 8.64 -4.62
CA ALA A 8 -0.90 8.08 -3.92
C ALA A 8 -0.46 9.01 -2.80
N GLU A 9 -0.46 10.29 -3.08
CA GLU A 9 -0.05 11.28 -2.09
C GLU A 9 -0.95 11.24 -0.87
N ALA A 10 -2.26 11.14 -1.10
CA ALA A 10 -3.21 11.08 0.01
C ALA A 10 -3.01 9.80 0.82
N PHE A 11 -2.71 8.70 0.16
CA PHE A 11 -2.47 7.45 0.86
C PHE A 11 -1.23 7.55 1.74
N ILE A 12 -0.17 8.12 1.20
CA ILE A 12 1.07 8.28 1.96
C ILE A 12 0.85 9.21 3.14
N ALA A 13 0.07 10.28 2.94
CA ALA A 13 -0.25 11.16 4.05
C ALA A 13 -1.00 10.42 5.15
N ALA A 14 -1.89 9.53 4.77
CA ALA A 14 -2.64 8.74 5.74
C ALA A 14 -1.71 7.77 6.48
N LEU A 15 -0.71 7.24 5.79
CA LEU A 15 0.27 6.40 6.45
C LEU A 15 1.01 7.19 7.53
N TRP A 16 1.46 8.39 7.18
CA TRP A 16 2.17 9.20 8.17
C TRP A 16 1.28 9.58 9.34
N ALA A 17 0.00 9.78 9.08
CA ALA A 17 -0.94 10.10 10.16
C ALA A 17 -1.11 8.94 11.13
N ASN A 18 -0.76 7.73 10.69
CA ASN A 18 -0.87 6.55 11.53
C ASN A 18 0.49 5.99 11.93
N GLN A 19 1.54 6.77 11.75
CA GLN A 19 2.88 6.35 12.09
C GLN A 19 3.02 6.20 13.60
N SER A 20 3.78 5.21 14.02
CA SER A 20 3.98 4.94 15.43
C SER A 20 5.45 4.62 15.68
N ASP A 21 6.07 5.35 16.59
CA ASP A 21 7.46 5.07 16.95
C ASP A 21 7.59 3.70 17.55
N GLU A 22 6.57 3.27 18.26
CA GLU A 22 6.59 1.96 18.87
C GLU A 22 6.62 0.87 17.82
N GLU A 23 5.81 1.02 16.78
CA GLU A 23 5.81 0.06 15.70
C GLU A 23 7.13 0.08 14.94
N LEU A 24 7.69 1.27 14.77
CA LEU A 24 8.95 1.39 14.08
C LEU A 24 10.05 0.69 14.87
N LYS A 25 10.05 0.81 16.19
CA LYS A 25 11.00 0.11 17.01
C LYS A 25 10.87 -1.40 16.91
N LYS A 26 9.65 -1.88 16.85
CA LYS A 26 9.42 -3.31 16.68
C LYS A 26 10.00 -3.80 15.37
N ILE A 27 9.77 -3.07 14.30
CA ILE A 27 10.29 -3.44 13.00
C ILE A 27 11.81 -3.46 13.03
N ALA A 28 12.40 -2.42 13.59
CA ALA A 28 13.86 -2.33 13.65
C ALA A 28 14.45 -3.48 14.43
N ARG A 29 13.79 -3.85 15.53
CA ARG A 29 14.29 -4.94 16.36
C ARG A 29 14.19 -6.27 15.62
N TYR A 30 13.12 -6.46 14.89
CA TYR A 30 12.85 -7.69 14.18
C TYR A 30 13.88 -7.92 13.08
N PHE A 31 14.27 -6.84 12.38
CA PHE A 31 15.16 -6.96 11.24
C PHE A 31 16.59 -6.55 11.53
N LYS A 32 16.94 -6.46 12.79
CA LYS A 32 18.23 -5.94 13.17
C LYS A 32 19.38 -6.90 12.94
N ALA A 33 19.05 -8.16 12.78
CA ALA A 33 20.06 -9.19 12.78
C ALA A 33 21.01 -9.11 11.59
N SER A 34 20.59 -8.56 10.50
CA SER A 34 21.38 -8.55 9.28
C SER A 34 21.55 -7.15 8.75
N PRO A 35 22.44 -6.38 9.34
CA PRO A 35 22.65 -5.02 8.86
C PRO A 35 23.13 -5.06 7.42
N GLY A 36 22.57 -4.22 6.61
CA GLY A 36 22.98 -4.11 5.23
C GLY A 36 22.26 -5.04 4.30
N ASP A 37 21.72 -6.12 4.83
CA ASP A 37 21.02 -7.07 4.00
C ASP A 37 19.61 -6.69 3.77
N TYR A 38 19.00 -6.25 4.77
CA TYR A 38 17.58 -6.14 4.75
C TYR A 38 17.19 -4.71 4.81
N GLY A 39 16.26 -4.37 4.02
CA GLY A 39 15.77 -3.03 4.03
C GLY A 39 16.68 -2.01 3.42
N GLU A 40 17.76 -2.44 2.82
CA GLU A 40 18.58 -1.49 2.16
C GLU A 40 17.80 -0.97 0.97
N GLY A 41 17.57 0.31 0.91
CA GLY A 41 16.73 0.87 -0.10
C GLY A 41 15.26 0.89 0.29
N ASP A 42 14.89 0.16 1.31
CA ASP A 42 13.53 0.18 1.85
C ASP A 42 13.45 1.12 3.02
N ARG A 43 12.30 1.71 3.17
CA ARG A 43 12.10 2.66 4.24
C ARG A 43 10.81 2.30 4.95
N PHE A 44 10.92 1.99 6.24
CA PHE A 44 9.76 1.72 7.07
C PHE A 44 9.44 2.96 7.87
N ILE A 45 8.18 3.31 7.95
CA ILE A 45 7.79 4.47 8.75
C ILE A 45 7.05 4.08 10.02
N GLY A 46 6.71 2.80 10.16
CA GLY A 46 6.13 2.33 11.39
C GLY A 46 4.62 2.39 11.42
N VAL A 47 3.98 1.77 10.44
CA VAL A 47 2.53 1.64 10.42
C VAL A 47 2.20 0.16 10.49
N ARG A 48 1.31 -0.19 11.41
CA ARG A 48 0.91 -1.58 11.56
C ARG A 48 0.29 -2.08 10.28
N MET A 49 0.59 -3.32 9.96
CA MET A 49 0.10 -3.88 8.70
C MET A 49 -1.42 -3.91 8.64
N GLY A 50 -2.07 -4.17 9.78
CA GLY A 50 -3.53 -4.11 9.80
C GLY A 50 -4.06 -2.74 9.42
N THR A 51 -3.37 -1.69 9.85
CA THR A 51 -3.76 -0.33 9.50
C THR A 51 -3.54 -0.09 8.02
N VAL A 52 -2.42 -0.59 7.48
CA VAL A 52 -2.16 -0.46 6.04
C VAL A 52 -3.29 -1.09 5.24
N PHE A 53 -3.73 -2.27 5.67
CA PHE A 53 -4.82 -2.96 4.98
C PHE A 53 -6.13 -2.17 5.06
N GLU A 54 -6.40 -1.55 6.20
CA GLU A 54 -7.60 -0.76 6.32
C GLU A 54 -7.56 0.49 5.46
N LEU A 55 -6.40 1.10 5.37
CA LEU A 55 -6.24 2.24 4.49
C LEU A 55 -6.39 1.85 3.04
N ALA A 56 -5.87 0.67 2.69
CA ALA A 56 -6.03 0.19 1.33
C ALA A 56 -7.51 0.01 0.99
N ARG A 57 -8.27 -0.52 1.93
CA ARG A 57 -9.69 -0.71 1.73
C ARG A 57 -10.39 0.63 1.52
N ALA A 58 -9.99 1.63 2.30
CA ALA A 58 -10.59 2.95 2.17
C ALA A 58 -10.21 3.63 0.86
N HIS A 59 -9.14 3.19 0.22
CA HIS A 59 -8.65 3.79 -1.01
C HIS A 59 -8.86 2.88 -2.21
N ILE A 60 -9.87 2.03 -2.14
CA ILE A 60 -10.08 1.03 -3.17
C ILE A 60 -10.38 1.65 -4.53
N GLU A 61 -10.85 2.89 -4.55
CA GLU A 61 -11.15 3.56 -5.81
C GLU A 61 -9.95 4.21 -6.46
N MET A 62 -8.78 3.99 -5.90
CA MET A 62 -7.57 4.61 -6.43
C MET A 62 -7.33 4.19 -7.88
N PRO A 63 -7.09 5.17 -8.78
CA PRO A 63 -6.80 4.83 -10.17
C PRO A 63 -5.48 4.08 -10.32
N ILE A 64 -5.38 3.33 -11.38
CA ILE A 64 -4.20 2.52 -11.66
C ILE A 64 -2.92 3.35 -11.66
N GLY A 65 -2.95 4.53 -12.26
CA GLY A 65 -1.77 5.37 -12.31
C GLY A 65 -1.28 5.77 -10.93
N GLU A 66 -2.21 5.97 -10.00
CA GLU A 66 -1.83 6.32 -8.65
C GLU A 66 -1.27 5.11 -7.91
N ILE A 67 -1.84 3.94 -8.18
CA ILE A 67 -1.32 2.71 -7.59
C ILE A 67 0.12 2.49 -8.04
N GLU A 68 0.41 2.77 -9.29
CA GLU A 68 1.77 2.63 -9.80
C GLU A 68 2.73 3.55 -9.07
N LYS A 69 2.29 4.76 -8.77
CA LYS A 69 3.13 5.66 -8.00
C LYS A 69 3.45 5.10 -6.62
N LEU A 70 2.47 4.47 -5.99
CA LEU A 70 2.71 3.84 -4.69
C LEU A 70 3.72 2.71 -4.81
N LEU A 71 3.63 1.94 -5.87
CA LEU A 71 4.55 0.82 -6.06
C LEU A 71 5.99 1.29 -6.23
N GLU A 72 6.17 2.52 -6.70
CA GLU A 72 7.50 3.06 -6.89
C GLU A 72 8.04 3.78 -5.67
N SER A 73 7.25 3.86 -4.61
CA SER A 73 7.67 4.55 -3.40
C SER A 73 8.78 3.78 -2.69
N ASP A 74 9.68 4.50 -2.04
CA ASP A 74 10.68 3.83 -1.21
C ASP A 74 10.12 3.45 0.15
N ILE A 75 8.88 3.88 0.45
CA ILE A 75 8.24 3.53 1.71
C ILE A 75 7.62 2.15 1.59
N HIS A 76 8.08 1.25 2.46
CA HIS A 76 7.61 -0.13 2.42
C HIS A 76 6.10 -0.23 2.59
N GLU A 77 5.55 0.49 3.55
CA GLU A 77 4.11 0.43 3.80
C GLU A 77 3.31 0.95 2.62
N ALA A 78 3.87 1.89 1.85
CA ALA A 78 3.17 2.38 0.66
C ALA A 78 3.08 1.29 -0.40
N ARG A 79 4.17 0.55 -0.60
CA ARG A 79 4.15 -0.54 -1.58
C ARG A 79 3.21 -1.66 -1.13
N ALA A 80 3.25 -1.99 0.16
CA ALA A 80 2.33 -3.01 0.68
C ALA A 80 0.89 -2.57 0.50
N GLY A 81 0.63 -1.29 0.69
CA GLY A 81 -0.71 -0.76 0.48
C GLY A 81 -1.14 -0.87 -0.97
N ALA A 82 -0.22 -0.60 -1.89
CA ALA A 82 -0.55 -0.68 -3.31
C ALA A 82 -0.97 -2.10 -3.68
N VAL A 83 -0.20 -3.09 -3.23
CA VAL A 83 -0.53 -4.47 -3.51
C VAL A 83 -1.89 -4.83 -2.92
N SER A 84 -2.15 -4.36 -1.71
CA SER A 84 -3.43 -4.64 -1.06
C SER A 84 -4.59 -4.01 -1.83
N ILE A 85 -4.40 -2.77 -2.33
CA ILE A 85 -5.45 -2.11 -3.11
C ILE A 85 -5.74 -2.92 -4.37
N MET A 86 -4.69 -3.38 -5.05
CA MET A 86 -4.87 -4.15 -6.26
C MET A 86 -5.65 -5.43 -6.00
N ALA A 87 -5.28 -6.12 -4.93
CA ALA A 87 -5.96 -7.36 -4.60
C ALA A 87 -7.42 -7.12 -4.27
N ARG A 88 -7.70 -6.04 -3.56
CA ARG A 88 -9.07 -5.73 -3.19
C ARG A 88 -9.91 -5.30 -4.38
N LYS A 89 -9.29 -4.57 -5.31
CA LYS A 89 -10.01 -4.18 -6.53
C LYS A 89 -10.40 -5.43 -7.32
N ALA A 90 -9.49 -6.37 -7.42
CA ALA A 90 -9.77 -7.60 -8.14
C ALA A 90 -10.91 -8.36 -7.49
N ALA A 91 -10.90 -8.44 -6.16
CA ALA A 91 -11.96 -9.14 -5.45
C ALA A 91 -13.29 -8.42 -5.57
N ALA A 92 -13.28 -7.10 -5.47
CA ALA A 92 -14.51 -6.33 -5.51
C ALA A 92 -15.17 -6.41 -6.87
N ARG A 93 -14.39 -6.60 -7.92
CA ARG A 93 -14.92 -6.66 -9.29
C ARG A 93 -15.03 -8.07 -9.81
N ALA A 94 -15.01 -9.02 -8.89
CA ALA A 94 -15.05 -10.41 -9.29
C ALA A 94 -16.34 -10.78 -10.01
N THR A 95 -17.39 -10.01 -9.81
CA THR A 95 -18.65 -10.28 -10.47
C THR A 95 -18.68 -9.76 -11.90
N GLY A 96 -17.84 -8.82 -12.24
CA GLY A 96 -17.80 -8.26 -13.58
C GLY A 96 -16.71 -8.92 -14.38
N GLU A 97 -17.11 -9.80 -15.30
CA GLU A 97 -16.17 -10.64 -16.01
C GLU A 97 -15.18 -9.85 -16.82
N GLU A 98 -15.66 -8.80 -17.44
CA GLU A 98 -14.80 -7.99 -18.26
C GLU A 98 -13.77 -7.23 -17.42
N GLU A 99 -14.21 -6.71 -16.30
CA GLU A 99 -13.32 -6.00 -15.42
C GLU A 99 -12.31 -6.94 -14.79
N ARG A 100 -12.75 -8.15 -14.49
CA ARG A 100 -11.84 -9.14 -13.97
C ARG A 100 -10.72 -9.42 -14.95
N ARG A 101 -11.06 -9.50 -16.21
CA ARG A 101 -10.07 -9.76 -17.21
C ARG A 101 -9.08 -8.64 -17.32
N GLU A 102 -9.54 -7.42 -17.25
CA GLU A 102 -8.66 -6.26 -17.30
C GLU A 102 -7.69 -6.25 -16.14
N LEU A 103 -8.18 -6.54 -14.95
CA LEU A 103 -7.33 -6.58 -13.78
C LEU A 103 -6.33 -7.73 -13.87
N TYR A 104 -6.77 -8.82 -14.41
CA TYR A 104 -5.92 -9.97 -14.56
C TYR A 104 -4.77 -9.66 -15.51
N GLU A 105 -5.06 -8.97 -16.58
CA GLU A 105 -4.02 -8.60 -17.54
C GLU A 105 -3.04 -7.63 -16.94
N LEU A 106 -3.54 -6.76 -16.08
CA LEU A 106 -2.67 -5.83 -15.39
C LEU A 106 -1.70 -6.56 -14.47
N TYR A 107 -2.17 -7.64 -13.88
CA TYR A 107 -1.37 -8.44 -12.99
C TYR A 107 -0.25 -9.15 -13.73
N LEU A 108 -0.50 -9.50 -14.94
CA LEU A 108 0.47 -10.21 -15.74
C LEU A 108 1.48 -9.25 -16.33
#